data_671a9a70b9c9210d55ad15635dcc0b0f
#
_entry.id   671a9a70b9c9210d55ad15635dcc0b0f
#
_cell.length_a   1.000
_cell.length_b   1.000
_cell.length_c   1.000
_cell.angle_alpha   90.00
_cell.angle_beta   90.00
_cell.angle_gamma   90.00
#
_symmetry.space_group_name_H-M   'P 1'
#
loop_
_entity.id
_entity.type
_entity.pdbx_description
1 polymer ?
#
loop_
_entity_poly.entity_id
_entity_poly.type
_entity_poly.pdbx_seq_one_letter_code
_entity_poly.pdbx_strand_id
1 'polypeptide(L)'
;TILPTMLFLIFLSVYFLLRSAYAVFATLCVVVLSVIANFGSIGWLGNPLNQMIITYPILVITLALADCVHLFTIYFQQRDKGSSSIVSMVKSLELNLQPLFLTTITTCIGFLSFNVLEIEPLRNLGNGIAIGVALAFIFTIFFIAPITSFFEIKAPTTINKQTSLAKRIATYSLRNGQKLIWLVPAISLALISLIPLNDLTENPTQMYSDRFTSFAPDTLWLDERMGVTFPISFKATSETGNVSSPVFLNKIDKFTNWLKENEEVTHVTSLSTTMKTLNRSMHGDDDL
;
A
#
# COMPACT_ATOMS: atom_id res chain seq x y z
N THR A 1 -12.81 -10.35 2.93
CA THR A 1 -13.83 -10.15 1.88
C THR A 1 -13.60 -8.92 1.01
N ILE A 2 -12.91 -7.87 1.47
CA ILE A 2 -12.69 -6.61 0.73
C ILE A 2 -11.80 -6.82 -0.51
N LEU A 3 -10.68 -7.53 -0.38
CA LEU A 3 -9.72 -7.73 -1.48
C LEU A 3 -10.34 -8.45 -2.70
N PRO A 4 -11.05 -9.58 -2.56
CA PRO A 4 -11.72 -10.24 -3.68
C PRO A 4 -12.78 -9.36 -4.35
N THR A 5 -13.56 -8.62 -3.56
CA THR A 5 -14.58 -7.71 -4.09
C THR A 5 -13.94 -6.57 -4.89
N MET A 6 -12.85 -6.00 -4.38
CA MET A 6 -12.07 -4.98 -5.07
C MET A 6 -11.51 -5.50 -6.39
N LEU A 7 -10.89 -6.69 -6.39
CA LEU A 7 -10.38 -7.33 -7.60
C LEU A 7 -11.48 -7.57 -8.62
N PHE A 8 -12.64 -8.09 -8.19
CA PHE A 8 -13.78 -8.31 -9.07
C PHE A 8 -14.25 -7.00 -9.73
N LEU A 9 -14.41 -5.93 -8.95
CA LEU A 9 -14.81 -4.61 -9.47
C LEU A 9 -13.77 -4.02 -10.43
N ILE A 10 -12.49 -4.18 -10.14
CA ILE A 10 -11.40 -3.74 -11.00
C ILE A 10 -11.47 -4.48 -12.35
N PHE A 11 -11.53 -5.82 -12.35
CA PHE A 11 -11.59 -6.58 -13.58
C PHE A 11 -12.90 -6.35 -14.36
N LEU A 12 -13.99 -6.16 -13.66
CA LEU A 12 -15.27 -5.78 -14.28
C LEU A 12 -15.14 -4.42 -14.99
N SER A 13 -14.52 -3.43 -14.36
CA SER A 13 -14.30 -2.10 -14.96
C SER A 13 -13.38 -2.18 -16.19
N VAL A 14 -12.31 -2.99 -16.12
CA VAL A 14 -11.41 -3.22 -17.26
C VAL A 14 -12.12 -3.92 -18.40
N TYR A 15 -12.99 -4.90 -18.09
CA TYR A 15 -13.81 -5.55 -19.11
C TYR A 15 -14.74 -4.55 -19.82
N PHE A 16 -15.40 -3.67 -19.07
CA PHE A 16 -16.22 -2.62 -19.65
C PHE A 16 -15.42 -1.60 -20.48
N LEU A 17 -14.19 -1.32 -20.07
CA LEU A 17 -13.31 -0.40 -20.77
C LEU A 17 -12.73 -1.02 -22.05
N LEU A 18 -12.15 -2.19 -21.96
CA LEU A 18 -11.47 -2.86 -23.09
C LEU A 18 -12.45 -3.68 -23.97
N ARG A 19 -13.57 -4.12 -23.43
CA ARG A 19 -14.61 -4.93 -24.12
C ARG A 19 -14.08 -6.15 -24.84
N SER A 20 -12.99 -6.72 -24.36
CA SER A 20 -12.33 -7.89 -24.91
C SER A 20 -11.94 -8.83 -23.78
N ALA A 21 -12.55 -10.02 -23.74
CA ALA A 21 -12.24 -11.04 -22.73
C ALA A 21 -10.79 -11.51 -22.81
N TYR A 22 -10.21 -11.58 -24.00
CA TYR A 22 -8.81 -11.96 -24.18
C TYR A 22 -7.86 -10.91 -23.61
N ALA A 23 -8.15 -9.61 -23.80
CA ALA A 23 -7.33 -8.54 -23.24
C ALA A 23 -7.42 -8.54 -21.70
N VAL A 24 -8.61 -8.76 -21.15
CA VAL A 24 -8.79 -8.90 -19.69
C VAL A 24 -8.03 -10.10 -19.14
N PHE A 25 -8.08 -11.25 -19.84
CA PHE A 25 -7.32 -12.44 -19.45
C PHE A 25 -5.81 -12.21 -19.50
N ALA A 26 -5.29 -11.59 -20.57
CA ALA A 26 -3.88 -11.25 -20.65
C ALA A 26 -3.44 -10.28 -19.54
N THR A 27 -4.26 -9.27 -19.24
CA THR A 27 -4.05 -8.36 -18.13
C THR A 27 -4.03 -9.10 -16.78
N LEU A 28 -4.96 -10.04 -16.57
CA LEU A 28 -5.02 -10.87 -15.37
C LEU A 28 -3.72 -11.69 -15.20
N CYS A 29 -3.23 -12.29 -16.27
CA CYS A 29 -1.95 -13.02 -16.25
C CYS A 29 -0.79 -12.12 -15.81
N VAL A 30 -0.67 -10.93 -16.39
CA VAL A 30 0.38 -9.97 -16.01
C VAL A 30 0.28 -9.59 -14.54
N VAL A 31 -0.92 -9.27 -14.07
CA VAL A 31 -1.17 -8.90 -12.67
C VAL A 31 -0.78 -10.03 -11.72
N VAL A 32 -1.22 -11.26 -12.00
CA VAL A 32 -0.92 -12.44 -11.17
C VAL A 32 0.59 -12.72 -11.14
N LEU A 33 1.24 -12.70 -12.32
CA LEU A 33 2.68 -12.89 -12.41
C LEU A 33 3.46 -11.82 -11.66
N SER A 34 3.05 -10.55 -11.77
CA SER A 34 3.68 -9.43 -11.07
C SER A 34 3.59 -9.58 -9.55
N VAL A 35 2.42 -9.96 -9.04
CA VAL A 35 2.21 -10.16 -7.61
C VAL A 35 3.01 -11.35 -7.09
N ILE A 36 2.98 -12.50 -7.80
CA ILE A 36 3.73 -13.70 -7.40
C ILE A 36 5.24 -13.41 -7.41
N ALA A 37 5.75 -12.78 -8.48
CA ALA A 37 7.16 -12.45 -8.59
C ALA A 37 7.59 -11.42 -7.53
N ASN A 38 6.73 -10.47 -7.19
CA ASN A 38 6.98 -9.50 -6.12
C ASN A 38 7.11 -10.19 -4.77
N PHE A 39 6.16 -11.05 -4.38
CA PHE A 39 6.26 -11.80 -3.13
C PHE A 39 7.45 -12.76 -3.12
N GLY A 40 7.74 -13.40 -4.25
CA GLY A 40 8.91 -14.25 -4.40
C GLY A 40 10.22 -13.48 -4.18
N SER A 41 10.34 -12.26 -4.73
CA SER A 41 11.52 -11.43 -4.54
C SER A 41 11.69 -10.94 -3.10
N ILE A 42 10.60 -10.59 -2.42
CA ILE A 42 10.61 -10.20 -1.01
C ILE A 42 11.07 -11.37 -0.12
N GLY A 43 10.54 -12.57 -0.38
CA GLY A 43 10.95 -13.77 0.32
C GLY A 43 12.42 -14.12 0.09
N TRP A 44 12.90 -13.98 -1.15
CA TRP A 44 14.31 -14.22 -1.49
C TRP A 44 15.26 -13.22 -0.82
N LEU A 45 14.84 -11.97 -0.65
CA LEU A 45 15.60 -10.94 0.07
C LEU A 45 15.56 -11.12 1.60
N GLY A 46 14.81 -12.08 2.13
CA GLY A 46 14.71 -12.36 3.56
C GLY A 46 13.95 -11.28 4.35
N ASN A 47 13.17 -10.45 3.69
CA ASN A 47 12.39 -9.42 4.37
C ASN A 47 11.22 -10.04 5.16
N PRO A 48 11.06 -9.69 6.45
CA PRO A 48 9.97 -10.23 7.26
C PRO A 48 8.62 -9.75 6.75
N LEU A 49 7.65 -10.66 6.69
CA LEU A 49 6.26 -10.33 6.36
C LEU A 49 5.64 -9.56 7.54
N ASN A 50 5.39 -8.29 7.35
CA ASN A 50 4.71 -7.42 8.31
C ASN A 50 3.32 -6.99 7.78
N GLN A 51 2.52 -6.33 8.61
CA GLN A 51 1.17 -5.90 8.26
C GLN A 51 1.13 -4.97 7.02
N MET A 52 2.17 -4.18 6.78
CA MET A 52 2.23 -3.25 5.64
C MET A 52 2.39 -3.97 4.30
N ILE A 53 2.89 -5.20 4.30
CA ILE A 53 3.05 -6.03 3.09
C ILE A 53 1.70 -6.33 2.42
N ILE A 54 0.60 -6.31 3.18
CA ILE A 54 -0.76 -6.50 2.64
C ILE A 54 -1.11 -5.42 1.60
N THR A 55 -0.47 -4.25 1.66
CA THR A 55 -0.70 -3.15 0.69
C THR A 55 0.05 -3.34 -0.62
N TYR A 56 1.10 -4.17 -0.70
CA TYR A 56 1.88 -4.39 -1.93
C TYR A 56 1.03 -4.86 -3.11
N PRO A 57 0.22 -5.94 -2.97
CA PRO A 57 -0.59 -6.41 -4.08
C PRO A 57 -1.49 -5.32 -4.64
N ILE A 58 -2.10 -4.51 -3.78
CA ILE A 58 -3.04 -3.47 -4.21
C ILE A 58 -2.35 -2.47 -5.13
N LEU A 59 -1.17 -1.99 -4.76
CA LEU A 59 -0.42 -1.00 -5.54
C LEU A 59 0.15 -1.62 -6.82
N VAL A 60 0.74 -2.81 -6.74
CA VAL A 60 1.30 -3.51 -7.91
C VAL A 60 0.19 -3.84 -8.91
N ILE A 61 -0.96 -4.34 -8.46
CA ILE A 61 -2.12 -4.64 -9.30
C ILE A 61 -2.60 -3.39 -10.01
N THR A 62 -2.76 -2.29 -9.28
CA THR A 62 -3.30 -1.04 -9.85
C THR A 62 -2.39 -0.47 -10.93
N LEU A 63 -1.07 -0.49 -10.71
CA LEU A 63 -0.09 0.02 -11.68
C LEU A 63 0.05 -0.91 -12.89
N ALA A 64 0.19 -2.21 -12.67
CA ALA A 64 0.23 -3.20 -13.76
C ALA A 64 -0.99 -3.12 -14.66
N LEU A 65 -2.17 -2.94 -14.05
CA LEU A 65 -3.42 -2.82 -14.77
C LEU A 65 -3.48 -1.54 -15.61
N ALA A 66 -3.04 -0.40 -15.06
CA ALA A 66 -2.98 0.86 -15.79
C ALA A 66 -2.07 0.74 -17.03
N ASP A 67 -0.90 0.14 -16.89
CA ASP A 67 0.05 -0.09 -17.97
C ASP A 67 -0.56 -0.97 -19.06
N CYS A 68 -1.21 -2.07 -18.69
CA CYS A 68 -1.90 -2.96 -19.62
C CYS A 68 -3.02 -2.22 -20.39
N VAL A 69 -3.82 -1.42 -19.70
CA VAL A 69 -4.92 -0.65 -20.31
C VAL A 69 -4.38 0.35 -21.33
N HIS A 70 -3.28 1.03 -21.02
CA HIS A 70 -2.63 1.95 -21.97
C HIS A 70 -2.18 1.23 -23.24
N LEU A 71 -1.52 0.09 -23.11
CA LEU A 71 -1.10 -0.70 -24.27
C LEU A 71 -2.29 -1.20 -25.09
N PHE A 72 -3.29 -1.81 -24.46
CA PHE A 72 -4.44 -2.32 -25.18
C PHE A 72 -5.29 -1.22 -25.83
N THR A 73 -5.37 -0.03 -25.24
CA THR A 73 -6.12 1.08 -25.82
C THR A 73 -5.53 1.48 -27.18
N ILE A 74 -4.22 1.68 -27.28
CA ILE A 74 -3.57 2.02 -28.56
C ILE A 74 -3.60 0.82 -29.52
N TYR A 75 -3.36 -0.37 -29.00
CA TYR A 75 -3.45 -1.60 -29.82
C TYR A 75 -4.82 -1.71 -30.50
N PHE A 76 -5.91 -1.55 -29.79
CA PHE A 76 -7.26 -1.62 -30.38
C PHE A 76 -7.55 -0.48 -31.33
N GLN A 77 -7.07 0.73 -31.07
CA GLN A 77 -7.19 1.85 -32.01
C GLN A 77 -6.51 1.56 -33.35
N GLN A 78 -5.35 0.86 -33.34
CA GLN A 78 -4.68 0.48 -34.57
C GLN A 78 -5.37 -0.70 -35.27
N ARG A 79 -5.89 -1.67 -34.51
CA ARG A 79 -6.68 -2.77 -35.04
C ARG A 79 -7.96 -2.29 -35.74
N ASP A 80 -8.62 -1.29 -35.17
CA ASP A 80 -9.83 -0.68 -35.77
C ASP A 80 -9.54 0.00 -37.10
N LYS A 81 -8.32 0.49 -37.31
CA LYS A 81 -7.84 1.03 -38.59
C LYS A 81 -7.47 -0.04 -39.63
N GLY A 82 -7.63 -1.33 -39.31
CA GLY A 82 -7.33 -2.44 -40.21
C GLY A 82 -5.88 -2.95 -40.17
N SER A 83 -5.03 -2.46 -39.24
CA SER A 83 -3.66 -2.95 -39.10
C SER A 83 -3.62 -4.38 -38.58
N SER A 84 -2.58 -5.16 -38.96
CA SER A 84 -2.36 -6.51 -38.42
C SER A 84 -2.08 -6.46 -36.91
N SER A 85 -2.21 -7.61 -36.21
CA SER A 85 -1.97 -7.70 -34.78
C SER A 85 -0.58 -7.22 -34.36
N ILE A 86 0.45 -7.71 -35.11
CA ILE A 86 1.85 -7.37 -34.85
C ILE A 86 2.09 -5.86 -35.05
N VAL A 87 1.65 -5.30 -36.16
CA VAL A 87 1.84 -3.87 -36.47
C VAL A 87 1.13 -3.00 -35.42
N SER A 88 -0.05 -3.41 -34.99
CA SER A 88 -0.81 -2.70 -33.95
C SER A 88 -0.10 -2.71 -32.60
N MET A 89 0.52 -3.84 -32.23
CA MET A 89 1.26 -3.94 -30.97
C MET A 89 2.58 -3.17 -31.02
N VAL A 90 3.33 -3.29 -32.13
CA VAL A 90 4.55 -2.49 -32.31
C VAL A 90 4.25 -0.99 -32.17
N LYS A 91 3.16 -0.53 -32.82
CA LYS A 91 2.76 0.88 -32.73
C LYS A 91 2.31 1.28 -31.32
N SER A 92 1.64 0.37 -30.61
CA SER A 92 1.27 0.58 -29.21
C SER A 92 2.50 0.72 -28.31
N LEU A 93 3.50 -0.15 -28.50
CA LEU A 93 4.77 -0.06 -27.75
C LEU A 93 5.54 1.22 -28.08
N GLU A 94 5.66 1.58 -29.35
CA GLU A 94 6.34 2.83 -29.75
C GLU A 94 5.77 4.07 -29.03
N LEU A 95 4.45 4.13 -28.89
CA LEU A 95 3.79 5.28 -28.29
C LEU A 95 3.75 5.25 -26.76
N ASN A 96 3.70 4.06 -26.15
CA ASN A 96 3.51 3.93 -24.70
C ASN A 96 4.81 3.60 -23.95
N LEU A 97 5.85 3.07 -24.59
CA LEU A 97 7.06 2.61 -23.90
C LEU A 97 7.70 3.73 -23.07
N GLN A 98 7.89 4.91 -23.66
CA GLN A 98 8.51 6.05 -22.96
C GLN A 98 7.64 6.56 -21.80
N PRO A 99 6.33 6.83 -21.96
CA PRO A 99 5.47 7.20 -20.84
C PRO A 99 5.43 6.15 -19.72
N LEU A 100 5.28 4.87 -20.06
CA LEU A 100 5.23 3.78 -19.08
C LEU A 100 6.56 3.63 -18.31
N PHE A 101 7.68 3.71 -19.03
CA PHE A 101 9.00 3.70 -18.41
C PHE A 101 9.20 4.87 -17.45
N LEU A 102 8.79 6.07 -17.86
CA LEU A 102 8.92 7.26 -17.03
C LEU A 102 8.04 7.16 -15.77
N THR A 103 6.79 6.72 -15.90
CA THR A 103 5.91 6.51 -14.73
C THR A 103 6.45 5.44 -13.80
N THR A 104 6.98 4.35 -14.32
CA THR A 104 7.61 3.29 -13.54
C THR A 104 8.81 3.82 -12.75
N ILE A 105 9.75 4.51 -13.41
CA ILE A 105 10.94 5.05 -12.76
C ILE A 105 10.58 6.09 -11.69
N THR A 106 9.71 7.04 -12.01
CA THR A 106 9.31 8.06 -11.03
C THR A 106 8.62 7.44 -9.83
N THR A 107 7.81 6.41 -10.03
CA THR A 107 7.17 5.66 -8.95
C THR A 107 8.19 4.89 -8.12
N CYS A 108 9.13 4.20 -8.75
CA CYS A 108 10.22 3.51 -8.05
C CYS A 108 11.05 4.48 -7.21
N ILE A 109 11.46 5.63 -7.76
CA ILE A 109 12.20 6.65 -7.02
C ILE A 109 11.39 7.16 -5.84
N GLY A 110 10.08 7.43 -6.04
CA GLY A 110 9.19 7.86 -4.97
C GLY A 110 9.12 6.87 -3.82
N PHE A 111 8.95 5.58 -4.09
CA PHE A 111 8.92 4.56 -3.04
C PHE A 111 10.29 4.25 -2.44
N LEU A 112 11.36 4.28 -3.22
CA LEU A 112 12.73 4.12 -2.71
C LEU A 112 13.16 5.27 -1.80
N SER A 113 12.55 6.46 -1.90
CA SER A 113 12.80 7.55 -0.97
C SER A 113 12.46 7.21 0.50
N PHE A 114 11.62 6.20 0.74
CA PHE A 114 11.33 5.71 2.09
C PHE A 114 12.56 5.11 2.79
N ASN A 115 13.64 4.81 2.06
CA ASN A 115 14.91 4.37 2.66
C ASN A 115 15.60 5.45 3.51
N VAL A 116 15.21 6.71 3.37
CA VAL A 116 15.67 7.81 4.22
C VAL A 116 15.02 7.75 5.62
N LEU A 117 13.88 7.06 5.76
CA LEU A 117 13.18 6.95 7.02
C LEU A 117 13.86 5.92 7.94
N GLU A 118 13.91 6.20 9.25
CA GLU A 118 14.42 5.28 10.26
C GLU A 118 13.42 4.15 10.61
N ILE A 119 12.21 4.19 10.07
CA ILE A 119 11.14 3.24 10.34
C ILE A 119 11.27 2.05 9.38
N GLU A 120 11.77 0.92 9.89
CA GLU A 120 12.03 -0.30 9.12
C GLU A 120 10.82 -0.82 8.31
N PRO A 121 9.59 -0.90 8.87
CA PRO A 121 8.42 -1.33 8.10
C PRO A 121 8.14 -0.46 6.87
N LEU A 122 8.34 0.86 6.94
CA LEU A 122 8.16 1.77 5.80
C LEU A 122 9.25 1.61 4.74
N ARG A 123 10.51 1.40 5.14
CA ARG A 123 11.60 1.08 4.20
C ARG A 123 11.30 -0.20 3.43
N ASN A 124 10.89 -1.25 4.14
CA ASN A 124 10.52 -2.52 3.53
C ASN A 124 9.33 -2.36 2.57
N LEU A 125 8.33 -1.55 2.95
CA LEU A 125 7.20 -1.18 2.10
C LEU A 125 7.68 -0.52 0.81
N GLY A 126 8.51 0.51 0.91
CA GLY A 126 9.03 1.25 -0.25
C GLY A 126 9.81 0.36 -1.21
N ASN A 127 10.73 -0.45 -0.69
CA ASN A 127 11.55 -1.37 -1.48
C ASN A 127 10.68 -2.44 -2.17
N GLY A 128 9.72 -3.03 -1.45
CA GLY A 128 8.82 -4.03 -2.00
C GLY A 128 7.94 -3.51 -3.11
N ILE A 129 7.39 -2.30 -2.97
CA ILE A 129 6.56 -1.68 -4.01
C ILE A 129 7.43 -1.32 -5.23
N ALA A 130 8.62 -0.75 -5.04
CA ALA A 130 9.51 -0.40 -6.13
C ALA A 130 9.88 -1.63 -6.99
N ILE A 131 10.23 -2.75 -6.35
CA ILE A 131 10.49 -4.03 -7.03
C ILE A 131 9.23 -4.51 -7.77
N GLY A 132 8.07 -4.50 -7.12
CA GLY A 132 6.82 -4.95 -7.71
C GLY A 132 6.41 -4.15 -8.94
N VAL A 133 6.57 -2.83 -8.90
CA VAL A 133 6.26 -1.92 -10.02
C VAL A 133 7.23 -2.14 -11.18
N ALA A 134 8.52 -2.30 -10.91
CA ALA A 134 9.51 -2.62 -11.95
C ALA A 134 9.21 -3.98 -12.63
N LEU A 135 8.85 -5.01 -11.85
CA LEU A 135 8.45 -6.32 -12.37
C LEU A 135 7.15 -6.22 -13.18
N ALA A 136 6.16 -5.44 -12.72
CA ALA A 136 4.92 -5.22 -13.44
C ALA A 136 5.15 -4.60 -14.81
N PHE A 137 6.02 -3.59 -14.91
CA PHE A 137 6.42 -2.99 -16.17
C PHE A 137 7.08 -4.02 -17.12
N ILE A 138 8.03 -4.80 -16.61
CA ILE A 138 8.71 -5.84 -17.39
C ILE A 138 7.69 -6.85 -17.92
N PHE A 139 6.81 -7.38 -17.07
CA PHE A 139 5.80 -8.34 -17.53
C PHE A 139 4.78 -7.72 -18.47
N THR A 140 4.39 -6.46 -18.27
CA THR A 140 3.49 -5.77 -19.19
C THR A 140 4.08 -5.73 -20.60
N ILE A 141 5.34 -5.39 -20.74
CA ILE A 141 5.98 -5.28 -22.07
C ILE A 141 6.28 -6.66 -22.65
N PHE A 142 6.96 -7.51 -21.89
CA PHE A 142 7.48 -8.79 -22.42
C PHE A 142 6.45 -9.92 -22.44
N PHE A 143 5.30 -9.78 -21.80
CA PHE A 143 4.25 -10.79 -21.81
C PHE A 143 3.09 -10.41 -22.74
N ILE A 144 2.61 -9.15 -22.71
CA ILE A 144 1.47 -8.74 -23.56
C ILE A 144 1.86 -8.76 -25.05
N ALA A 145 3.04 -8.29 -25.41
CA ALA A 145 3.45 -8.23 -26.81
C ALA A 145 3.47 -9.61 -27.48
N PRO A 146 4.10 -10.66 -26.92
CA PRO A 146 4.01 -12.02 -27.50
C PRO A 146 2.57 -12.57 -27.50
N ILE A 147 1.81 -12.42 -26.43
CA ILE A 147 0.44 -12.95 -26.36
C ILE A 147 -0.44 -12.41 -27.48
N THR A 148 -0.36 -11.11 -27.76
CA THR A 148 -1.15 -10.50 -28.85
C THR A 148 -0.71 -10.95 -30.23
N SER A 149 0.54 -11.42 -30.39
CA SER A 149 1.02 -12.00 -31.65
C SER A 149 0.50 -13.40 -31.86
N PHE A 150 0.36 -14.21 -30.81
CA PHE A 150 -0.16 -15.58 -30.88
C PHE A 150 -1.68 -15.64 -30.96
N PHE A 151 -2.37 -14.80 -30.22
CA PHE A 151 -3.82 -14.75 -30.17
C PHE A 151 -4.28 -13.47 -30.88
N GLU A 152 -4.69 -13.56 -32.14
CA GLU A 152 -5.22 -12.41 -32.87
C GLU A 152 -6.43 -11.78 -32.16
N ILE A 153 -6.15 -10.87 -31.22
CA ILE A 153 -7.18 -10.20 -30.44
C ILE A 153 -7.88 -9.18 -31.32
N LYS A 154 -9.15 -9.43 -31.62
CA LYS A 154 -9.97 -8.54 -32.44
C LYS A 154 -10.36 -7.28 -31.67
N ALA A 155 -10.38 -6.15 -32.36
CA ALA A 155 -10.89 -4.91 -31.79
C ALA A 155 -12.38 -5.06 -31.48
N PRO A 156 -12.85 -4.60 -30.33
CA PRO A 156 -14.28 -4.59 -30.04
C PRO A 156 -15.01 -3.58 -30.93
N THR A 157 -16.13 -3.99 -31.51
CA THR A 157 -16.91 -3.24 -32.50
C THR A 157 -17.51 -1.90 -32.02
N THR A 158 -17.27 -1.51 -30.77
CA THR A 158 -17.97 -0.37 -30.13
C THR A 158 -17.03 0.78 -29.67
N ILE A 159 -15.78 0.85 -30.13
CA ILE A 159 -14.82 1.91 -29.72
C ILE A 159 -15.32 3.31 -30.12
N ASN A 160 -16.10 3.41 -31.19
CA ASN A 160 -16.57 4.68 -31.75
C ASN A 160 -17.53 5.51 -30.84
N LYS A 161 -18.17 4.90 -29.81
CA LYS A 161 -19.06 5.65 -28.90
C LYS A 161 -18.35 6.36 -27.74
N GLN A 162 -17.16 5.89 -27.32
CA GLN A 162 -16.39 6.54 -26.22
C GLN A 162 -15.80 7.89 -26.63
N THR A 163 -15.51 8.08 -27.91
CA THR A 163 -14.97 9.35 -28.44
C THR A 163 -15.92 10.55 -28.24
N SER A 164 -17.22 10.33 -28.11
CA SER A 164 -18.21 11.40 -27.96
C SER A 164 -18.14 12.07 -26.57
N LEU A 165 -17.98 11.31 -25.48
CA LEU A 165 -17.89 11.86 -24.12
C LEU A 165 -16.56 12.58 -23.91
N ALA A 166 -15.44 11.94 -24.27
CA ALA A 166 -14.12 12.53 -24.17
C ALA A 166 -14.03 13.84 -25.00
N LYS A 167 -14.60 13.83 -26.22
CA LYS A 167 -14.66 15.02 -27.06
C LYS A 167 -15.50 16.13 -26.42
N ARG A 168 -16.62 15.79 -25.77
CA ARG A 168 -17.45 16.79 -25.06
C ARG A 168 -16.71 17.39 -23.89
N ILE A 169 -16.04 16.58 -23.07
CA ILE A 169 -15.23 17.03 -21.92
C ILE A 169 -14.09 17.92 -22.42
N ALA A 170 -13.33 17.49 -23.43
CA ALA A 170 -12.25 18.26 -24.02
C ALA A 170 -12.73 19.61 -24.57
N THR A 171 -13.84 19.58 -25.34
CA THR A 171 -14.42 20.82 -25.90
C THR A 171 -14.90 21.76 -24.79
N TYR A 172 -15.55 21.24 -23.75
CA TYR A 172 -15.99 22.03 -22.59
C TYR A 172 -14.80 22.65 -21.85
N SER A 173 -13.76 21.84 -21.60
CA SER A 173 -12.52 22.28 -20.91
C SER A 173 -11.81 23.39 -21.70
N LEU A 174 -11.67 23.21 -23.02
CA LEU A 174 -11.04 24.22 -23.88
C LEU A 174 -11.89 25.51 -23.98
N ARG A 175 -13.21 25.35 -24.13
CA ARG A 175 -14.11 26.52 -24.25
C ARG A 175 -14.18 27.35 -22.97
N ASN A 176 -14.06 26.71 -21.80
CA ASN A 176 -14.10 27.37 -20.50
C ASN A 176 -12.73 27.48 -19.83
N GLY A 177 -11.64 27.31 -20.58
CA GLY A 177 -10.28 27.26 -20.05
C GLY A 177 -9.92 28.43 -19.13
N GLN A 178 -10.25 29.65 -19.51
CA GLN A 178 -9.99 30.84 -18.68
C GLN A 178 -10.68 30.82 -17.32
N LYS A 179 -11.91 30.28 -17.24
CA LYS A 179 -12.62 30.12 -15.96
C LYS A 179 -12.06 28.94 -15.14
N LEU A 180 -11.71 27.85 -15.79
CA LEU A 180 -11.20 26.65 -15.12
C LEU A 180 -9.80 26.85 -14.54
N ILE A 181 -8.93 27.64 -15.19
CA ILE A 181 -7.59 27.99 -14.69
C ILE A 181 -7.65 28.66 -13.31
N TRP A 182 -8.69 29.43 -13.02
CA TRP A 182 -8.86 30.07 -11.71
C TRP A 182 -9.75 29.27 -10.77
N LEU A 183 -10.78 28.60 -11.29
CA LEU A 183 -11.73 27.83 -10.49
C LEU A 183 -11.06 26.59 -9.83
N VAL A 184 -10.23 25.85 -10.58
CA VAL A 184 -9.59 24.64 -10.05
C VAL A 184 -8.64 24.94 -8.89
N PRO A 185 -7.70 25.91 -8.99
CA PRO A 185 -6.89 26.31 -7.85
C PRO A 185 -7.70 26.86 -6.68
N ALA A 186 -8.75 27.65 -6.94
CA ALA A 186 -9.61 28.18 -5.89
C ALA A 186 -10.31 27.05 -5.09
N ILE A 187 -10.85 26.04 -5.78
CA ILE A 187 -11.42 24.85 -5.13
C ILE A 187 -10.34 24.09 -4.35
N SER A 188 -9.14 23.92 -4.93
CA SER A 188 -8.03 23.25 -4.24
C SER A 188 -7.63 23.98 -2.97
N LEU A 189 -7.52 25.31 -2.99
CA LEU A 189 -7.24 26.11 -1.81
C LEU A 189 -8.35 26.01 -0.75
N ALA A 190 -9.61 26.02 -1.19
CA ALA A 190 -10.74 25.81 -0.29
C ALA A 190 -10.70 24.43 0.38
N LEU A 191 -10.31 23.37 -0.35
CA LEU A 191 -10.14 22.02 0.22
C LEU A 191 -8.93 21.96 1.18
N ILE A 192 -7.83 22.63 0.85
CA ILE A 192 -6.66 22.73 1.73
C ILE A 192 -7.01 23.41 3.05
N SER A 193 -7.88 24.43 3.05
CA SER A 193 -8.32 25.11 4.25
C SER A 193 -9.10 24.21 5.23
N LEU A 194 -9.58 23.05 4.76
CA LEU A 194 -10.26 22.05 5.59
C LEU A 194 -9.30 21.03 6.25
N ILE A 195 -8.01 21.03 5.89
CA ILE A 195 -7.01 20.11 6.47
C ILE A 195 -6.95 20.21 8.00
N PRO A 196 -6.99 21.41 8.64
CA PRO A 196 -6.97 21.51 10.10
C PRO A 196 -8.19 20.89 10.82
N LEU A 197 -9.25 20.53 10.08
CA LEU A 197 -10.42 19.84 10.63
C LEU A 197 -10.25 18.33 10.69
N ASN A 198 -9.15 17.79 10.16
CA ASN A 198 -8.87 16.35 10.25
C ASN A 198 -8.24 16.03 11.61
N ASP A 199 -8.86 15.12 12.33
CA ASP A 199 -8.26 14.50 13.51
C ASP A 199 -7.23 13.46 13.06
N LEU A 200 -5.97 13.75 13.34
CA LEU A 200 -4.88 12.80 13.11
C LEU A 200 -4.76 11.91 14.34
N THR A 201 -5.27 10.70 14.25
CA THR A 201 -5.13 9.69 15.29
C THR A 201 -4.45 8.45 14.74
N GLU A 202 -3.41 7.98 15.43
CA GLU A 202 -2.78 6.69 15.18
C GLU A 202 -3.34 5.58 16.10
N ASN A 203 -4.39 5.89 16.87
CA ASN A 203 -4.99 4.93 17.77
C ASN A 203 -5.68 3.80 16.98
N PRO A 204 -5.17 2.55 17.03
CA PRO A 204 -5.74 1.43 16.29
C PRO A 204 -7.20 1.15 16.64
N THR A 205 -7.66 1.47 17.84
CA THR A 205 -9.06 1.27 18.22
C THR A 205 -10.01 2.16 17.42
N GLN A 206 -9.58 3.37 17.07
CA GLN A 206 -10.39 4.31 16.27
C GLN A 206 -10.33 4.00 14.76
N MET A 207 -9.35 3.21 14.31
CA MET A 207 -9.26 2.78 12.89
C MET A 207 -10.30 1.73 12.52
N TYR A 208 -10.86 0.99 13.48
CA TYR A 208 -11.83 -0.06 13.23
C TYR A 208 -13.25 0.42 13.53
N SER A 209 -14.13 0.28 12.53
CA SER A 209 -15.52 0.70 12.68
C SER A 209 -16.31 -0.26 13.55
N ASP A 210 -17.01 0.28 14.56
CA ASP A 210 -17.89 -0.46 15.46
C ASP A 210 -19.06 -1.16 14.74
N ARG A 211 -19.37 -0.73 13.52
CA ARG A 211 -20.47 -1.31 12.73
C ARG A 211 -20.20 -2.73 12.24
N PHE A 212 -18.93 -3.13 12.14
CA PHE A 212 -18.56 -4.41 11.51
C PHE A 212 -17.79 -5.33 12.47
N THR A 213 -17.26 -4.82 13.56
CA THR A 213 -16.47 -5.58 14.54
C THR A 213 -16.70 -5.04 15.94
N SER A 214 -16.66 -5.90 16.95
CA SER A 214 -16.62 -5.50 18.37
C SER A 214 -15.21 -5.09 18.82
N PHE A 215 -14.24 -4.99 17.91
CA PHE A 215 -12.84 -4.78 18.27
C PHE A 215 -12.61 -3.48 19.06
N ALA A 216 -13.18 -2.38 18.58
CA ALA A 216 -12.99 -1.08 19.23
C ALA A 216 -13.67 -1.02 20.62
N PRO A 217 -14.96 -1.36 20.81
CA PRO A 217 -15.57 -1.36 22.12
C PRO A 217 -14.94 -2.36 23.08
N ASP A 218 -14.57 -3.58 22.61
CA ASP A 218 -13.92 -4.59 23.44
C ASP A 218 -12.52 -4.13 23.88
N THR A 219 -11.78 -3.48 22.98
CA THR A 219 -10.45 -2.94 23.28
C THR A 219 -10.52 -1.77 24.27
N LEU A 220 -11.46 -0.84 24.09
CA LEU A 220 -11.66 0.25 25.03
C LEU A 220 -12.09 -0.26 26.43
N TRP A 221 -12.97 -1.27 26.46
CA TRP A 221 -13.37 -1.92 27.71
C TRP A 221 -12.20 -2.58 28.45
N LEU A 222 -11.25 -3.21 27.69
CA LEU A 222 -10.02 -3.77 28.26
C LEU A 222 -9.09 -2.67 28.75
N ASP A 223 -8.93 -1.60 27.98
CA ASP A 223 -8.05 -0.49 28.31
C ASP A 223 -8.49 0.23 29.61
N GLU A 224 -9.78 0.50 29.74
CA GLU A 224 -10.35 1.10 30.96
C GLU A 224 -10.10 0.25 32.22
N ARG A 225 -10.01 -1.08 32.08
CA ARG A 225 -9.89 -2.00 33.24
C ARG A 225 -8.49 -2.49 33.50
N MET A 226 -7.69 -2.65 32.45
CA MET A 226 -6.38 -3.28 32.53
C MET A 226 -5.23 -2.34 32.18
N GLY A 227 -5.51 -1.24 31.47
CA GLY A 227 -4.48 -0.29 31.02
C GLY A 227 -3.39 -0.90 30.14
N VAL A 228 -3.69 -1.94 29.36
CA VAL A 228 -2.67 -2.79 28.68
C VAL A 228 -2.75 -2.71 27.16
N THR A 229 -3.64 -1.90 26.61
CA THR A 229 -3.97 -1.98 25.17
C THR A 229 -2.84 -1.50 24.27
N PHE A 230 -2.03 -0.53 24.71
CA PHE A 230 -0.91 0.01 23.92
C PHE A 230 0.39 0.02 24.72
N PRO A 231 1.09 -1.13 24.85
CA PRO A 231 2.34 -1.18 25.57
C PRO A 231 3.47 -0.51 24.79
N ILE A 232 4.19 0.40 25.44
CA ILE A 232 5.47 0.90 24.95
C ILE A 232 6.58 0.04 25.55
N SER A 233 7.35 -0.65 24.69
CA SER A 233 8.43 -1.53 25.12
C SER A 233 9.78 -0.82 25.04
N PHE A 234 10.52 -0.77 26.14
CA PHE A 234 11.87 -0.26 26.21
C PHE A 234 12.88 -1.40 26.24
N LYS A 235 13.87 -1.37 25.36
CA LYS A 235 15.01 -2.30 25.40
C LYS A 235 16.10 -1.73 26.29
N ALA A 236 16.27 -2.31 27.48
CA ALA A 236 17.37 -1.98 28.37
C ALA A 236 18.54 -2.97 28.18
N THR A 237 19.77 -2.47 27.99
CA THR A 237 20.97 -3.28 27.78
C THR A 237 21.91 -3.12 28.97
N SER A 238 22.42 -4.24 29.52
CA SER A 238 23.43 -4.23 30.58
C SER A 238 24.82 -4.04 29.97
N GLU A 239 25.60 -3.12 30.50
CA GLU A 239 27.03 -2.89 30.09
C GLU A 239 27.91 -4.12 30.34
N THR A 240 27.58 -4.91 31.35
CA THR A 240 28.30 -6.13 31.73
C THR A 240 27.76 -7.41 31.14
N GLY A 241 26.67 -7.32 30.34
CA GLY A 241 25.97 -8.47 29.79
C GLY A 241 25.12 -9.26 30.80
N ASN A 242 25.19 -8.96 32.09
CA ASN A 242 24.44 -9.63 33.14
C ASN A 242 23.22 -8.79 33.55
N VAL A 243 22.05 -9.21 33.10
CA VAL A 243 20.75 -8.55 33.38
C VAL A 243 20.22 -8.82 34.80
N SER A 244 20.77 -9.84 35.48
CA SER A 244 20.39 -10.19 36.86
C SER A 244 21.27 -9.51 37.91
N SER A 245 22.21 -8.66 37.51
CA SER A 245 23.09 -7.96 38.47
C SER A 245 22.29 -6.96 39.30
N PRO A 246 22.54 -6.84 40.63
CA PRO A 246 21.85 -5.89 41.49
C PRO A 246 21.94 -4.44 41.01
N VAL A 247 23.08 -4.07 40.42
CA VAL A 247 23.32 -2.73 39.89
C VAL A 247 22.38 -2.44 38.70
N PHE A 248 22.22 -3.42 37.78
CA PHE A 248 21.31 -3.27 36.65
C PHE A 248 19.86 -3.25 37.10
N LEU A 249 19.46 -4.17 37.98
CA LEU A 249 18.10 -4.22 38.50
C LEU A 249 17.71 -2.96 39.24
N ASN A 250 18.61 -2.36 40.02
CA ASN A 250 18.39 -1.05 40.64
C ASN A 250 18.22 0.10 39.64
N LYS A 251 18.96 0.10 38.53
CA LYS A 251 18.77 1.10 37.47
C LYS A 251 17.39 0.94 36.84
N ILE A 252 16.97 -0.29 36.55
CA ILE A 252 15.62 -0.59 36.00
C ILE A 252 14.53 -0.20 36.99
N ASP A 253 14.71 -0.46 38.29
CA ASP A 253 13.76 -0.11 39.32
C ASP A 253 13.55 1.42 39.43
N LYS A 254 14.62 2.19 39.42
CA LYS A 254 14.57 3.66 39.37
C LYS A 254 13.83 4.17 38.14
N PHE A 255 14.11 3.60 36.97
CA PHE A 255 13.42 3.96 35.74
C PHE A 255 11.93 3.59 35.78
N THR A 256 11.61 2.40 36.35
CA THR A 256 10.22 1.96 36.55
C THR A 256 9.45 2.90 37.46
N ASN A 257 10.06 3.35 38.58
CA ASN A 257 9.43 4.27 39.50
C ASN A 257 9.23 5.66 38.89
N TRP A 258 10.22 6.15 38.13
CA TRP A 258 10.10 7.40 37.39
C TRP A 258 8.97 7.36 36.34
N LEU A 259 8.80 6.23 35.63
CA LEU A 259 7.67 6.06 34.70
C LEU A 259 6.31 6.08 35.42
N LYS A 260 6.22 5.47 36.63
CA LYS A 260 4.98 5.45 37.43
C LYS A 260 4.58 6.81 38.00
N GLU A 261 5.51 7.76 38.10
CA GLU A 261 5.22 9.14 38.52
C GLU A 261 4.52 9.94 37.41
N ASN A 262 4.51 9.44 36.18
CA ASN A 262 3.86 10.12 35.07
C ASN A 262 2.36 9.74 35.03
N GLU A 263 1.48 10.74 35.10
CA GLU A 263 0.01 10.56 35.11
C GLU A 263 -0.54 9.86 33.87
N GLU A 264 0.19 9.91 32.74
CA GLU A 264 -0.21 9.25 31.49
C GLU A 264 0.11 7.74 31.47
N VAL A 265 0.88 7.24 32.44
CA VAL A 265 1.31 5.85 32.52
C VAL A 265 0.46 5.06 33.49
N THR A 266 -0.43 4.23 32.97
CA THR A 266 -1.38 3.44 33.76
C THR A 266 -0.72 2.26 34.45
N HIS A 267 0.22 1.57 33.77
CA HIS A 267 0.87 0.38 34.30
C HIS A 267 2.31 0.21 33.77
N VAL A 268 3.22 -0.22 34.62
CA VAL A 268 4.61 -0.50 34.25
C VAL A 268 5.00 -1.90 34.69
N THR A 269 5.39 -2.72 33.73
CA THR A 269 5.96 -4.05 33.98
C THR A 269 7.46 -4.02 33.66
N SER A 270 8.28 -4.47 34.57
CA SER A 270 9.74 -4.52 34.39
C SER A 270 10.34 -5.80 34.98
N LEU A 271 11.56 -6.11 34.57
CA LEU A 271 12.29 -7.26 35.14
C LEU A 271 12.45 -7.11 36.66
N SER A 272 12.71 -5.92 37.18
CA SER A 272 12.83 -5.68 38.63
C SER A 272 11.52 -5.95 39.36
N THR A 273 10.38 -5.51 38.80
CA THR A 273 9.05 -5.78 39.38
C THR A 273 8.74 -7.27 39.40
N THR A 274 9.02 -7.98 38.30
CA THR A 274 8.82 -9.43 38.19
C THR A 274 9.68 -10.19 39.21
N MET A 275 10.96 -9.79 39.35
CA MET A 275 11.87 -10.44 40.30
C MET A 275 11.45 -10.19 41.76
N LYS A 276 11.00 -9.00 42.10
CA LYS A 276 10.44 -8.69 43.44
C LYS A 276 9.20 -9.53 43.74
N THR A 277 8.27 -9.63 42.78
CA THR A 277 7.06 -10.46 42.93
C THR A 277 7.40 -11.94 43.10
N LEU A 278 8.36 -12.44 42.30
CA LEU A 278 8.80 -13.82 42.39
C LEU A 278 9.45 -14.11 43.77
N ASN A 279 10.34 -13.22 44.22
CA ASN A 279 11.01 -13.32 45.52
C ASN A 279 9.99 -13.35 46.67
N ARG A 280 9.03 -12.42 46.67
CA ARG A 280 7.93 -12.39 47.65
C ARG A 280 7.15 -13.72 47.65
N SER A 281 6.77 -14.23 46.49
CA SER A 281 6.04 -15.48 46.38
C SER A 281 6.81 -16.73 46.86
N MET A 282 8.15 -16.71 46.71
CA MET A 282 9.02 -17.84 47.11
C MET A 282 9.35 -17.82 48.61
N HIS A 283 9.44 -16.66 49.24
CA HIS A 283 9.86 -16.52 50.63
C HIS A 283 8.71 -16.24 51.59
N GLY A 284 7.52 -15.99 51.10
CA GLY A 284 6.34 -15.71 51.92
C GLY A 284 6.41 -14.43 52.73
N ASP A 285 7.30 -13.51 52.33
CA ASP A 285 7.55 -12.26 53.02
C ASP A 285 6.78 -11.14 52.33
N ASP A 286 5.82 -10.54 53.04
CA ASP A 286 5.01 -9.44 52.53
C ASP A 286 5.73 -8.08 52.62
N ASP A 287 6.90 -8.01 53.27
CA ASP A 287 7.63 -6.78 53.60
C ASP A 287 8.87 -6.52 52.67
N LEU A 288 9.03 -7.25 51.56
CA LEU A 288 10.16 -7.09 50.61
C LEU A 288 9.75 -6.39 49.31
#